data_727ce6a47a1b01255631851325d61c3a
#
_entry.id   727ce6a47a1b01255631851325d61c3a
#
_cell.length_a   1.000
_cell.length_b   1.000
_cell.length_c   1.000
_cell.angle_alpha   90.00
_cell.angle_beta   90.00
_cell.angle_gamma   90.00
#
_symmetry.space_group_name_H-M   'P 1'
#
loop_
_entity.id
_entity.type
_entity.pdbx_description
1 polymer ?
#
loop_
_entity_poly.entity_id
_entity_poly.type
_entity_poly.pdbx_seq_one_letter_code
_entity_poly.pdbx_strand_id
1 'polypeptide(L)'
;MRNQFISSAAAVMALLVLCPATRSQDVSHAGAAPDISGVWQVTKYQPKMFVNGGAPLTAWGETKFKTANPETNDPNLGCLPTGVPRLMFVPLPLEIVQTPTRVVIIHEGVQALREIYLNRQHPADLDPTFSGDSVGKWEDDTLVVDTTGFNDKTWLDAVGLPYSEKMHVSEHIRRADHDTLIDDVTIEDAMAYTKPFTVQQIYKLKPGWEIQEYVCEENNKYKYQGK
;
A
#
# COMPACT_ATOMS: atom_id res chain seq x y z
N MET A 1 1.06 -36.71 -95.64
CA MET A 1 -0.04 -36.19 -94.80
C MET A 1 -0.22 -37.08 -93.59
N ARG A 2 0.44 -36.80 -92.52
CA ARG A 2 0.29 -37.54 -91.29
C ARG A 2 0.56 -36.65 -90.10
N ASN A 3 -0.49 -36.29 -89.39
CA ASN A 3 -0.45 -35.53 -88.15
C ASN A 3 0.12 -36.38 -87.00
N GLN A 4 1.14 -35.91 -86.32
CA GLN A 4 1.59 -36.48 -85.07
C GLN A 4 1.18 -35.54 -83.96
N PHE A 5 0.31 -36.05 -83.07
CA PHE A 5 0.01 -35.32 -81.78
C PHE A 5 1.08 -35.71 -80.78
N ILE A 6 1.76 -34.67 -80.27
CA ILE A 6 2.70 -34.80 -79.16
C ILE A 6 1.90 -34.48 -77.90
N SER A 7 1.73 -35.49 -77.05
CA SER A 7 1.06 -35.38 -75.76
C SER A 7 2.13 -34.97 -74.70
N SER A 8 2.03 -33.77 -74.17
CA SER A 8 2.87 -33.32 -73.07
C SER A 8 2.24 -33.65 -71.73
N ALA A 9 2.81 -34.59 -70.99
CA ALA A 9 2.44 -34.90 -69.64
C ALA A 9 3.09 -33.86 -68.68
N ALA A 10 2.27 -33.03 -68.05
CA ALA A 10 2.71 -32.15 -67.00
C ALA A 10 2.77 -32.90 -65.67
N ALA A 11 3.95 -33.10 -65.13
CA ALA A 11 4.15 -33.62 -63.78
C ALA A 11 3.88 -32.51 -62.73
N VAL A 12 2.84 -32.65 -61.98
CA VAL A 12 2.57 -31.78 -60.83
C VAL A 12 3.36 -32.30 -59.63
N MET A 13 4.40 -31.58 -59.27
CA MET A 13 5.20 -31.84 -58.07
C MET A 13 4.54 -31.19 -56.85
N ALA A 14 3.88 -31.94 -56.00
CA ALA A 14 3.29 -31.47 -54.76
C ALA A 14 4.39 -31.28 -53.73
N LEU A 15 4.72 -30.00 -53.43
CA LEU A 15 5.56 -29.63 -52.28
C LEU A 15 4.74 -29.78 -51.01
N LEU A 16 5.00 -30.82 -50.22
CA LEU A 16 4.55 -30.91 -48.83
C LEU A 16 5.37 -29.95 -47.98
N VAL A 17 4.79 -28.79 -47.62
CA VAL A 17 5.33 -27.89 -46.64
C VAL A 17 5.06 -28.48 -45.24
N LEU A 18 6.09 -29.08 -44.65
CA LEU A 18 6.08 -29.44 -43.23
C LEU A 18 6.13 -28.13 -42.40
N CYS A 19 4.97 -27.71 -41.91
CA CYS A 19 4.89 -26.67 -40.89
C CYS A 19 5.45 -27.23 -39.58
N PRO A 20 6.51 -26.69 -38.97
CA PRO A 20 6.92 -27.08 -37.63
C PRO A 20 5.79 -26.69 -36.68
N ALA A 21 5.22 -27.63 -35.95
CA ALA A 21 4.32 -27.36 -34.84
C ALA A 21 5.10 -26.54 -33.80
N THR A 22 4.88 -25.27 -33.79
CA THR A 22 5.32 -24.41 -32.68
C THR A 22 4.58 -24.87 -31.43
N ARG A 23 5.31 -25.55 -30.56
CA ARG A 23 4.87 -25.88 -29.22
C ARG A 23 4.57 -24.54 -28.54
N SER A 24 3.30 -24.22 -28.33
CA SER A 24 2.91 -23.15 -27.39
C SER A 24 3.60 -23.48 -26.08
N GLN A 25 4.56 -22.65 -25.69
CA GLN A 25 5.02 -22.66 -24.34
C GLN A 25 3.80 -22.26 -23.50
N ASP A 26 3.38 -23.15 -22.63
CA ASP A 26 2.48 -22.80 -21.54
C ASP A 26 3.15 -21.65 -20.79
N VAL A 27 2.74 -20.44 -21.10
CA VAL A 27 2.93 -19.30 -20.21
C VAL A 27 2.11 -19.67 -18.99
N SER A 28 2.78 -20.16 -17.95
CA SER A 28 2.18 -20.26 -16.64
C SER A 28 1.49 -18.93 -16.38
N HIS A 29 0.17 -18.94 -16.33
CA HIS A 29 -0.60 -17.83 -15.83
C HIS A 29 -0.21 -17.72 -14.34
N ALA A 30 0.80 -16.93 -14.05
CA ALA A 30 0.87 -16.27 -12.76
C ALA A 30 -0.49 -15.57 -12.64
N GLY A 31 -1.33 -16.04 -11.73
CA GLY A 31 -2.69 -15.53 -11.60
C GLY A 31 -2.64 -14.01 -11.53
N ALA A 32 -3.54 -13.34 -12.26
CA ALA A 32 -3.62 -11.88 -12.20
C ALA A 32 -3.73 -11.47 -10.72
N ALA A 33 -2.93 -10.50 -10.31
CA ALA A 33 -2.98 -9.97 -8.95
C ALA A 33 -4.44 -9.65 -8.57
N PRO A 34 -4.90 -9.99 -7.38
CA PRO A 34 -6.25 -9.67 -6.94
C PRO A 34 -6.53 -8.19 -7.06
N ASP A 35 -7.74 -7.83 -7.48
CA ASP A 35 -8.17 -6.45 -7.52
C ASP A 35 -8.62 -5.99 -6.13
N ILE A 36 -7.89 -5.05 -5.54
CA ILE A 36 -8.21 -4.40 -4.27
C ILE A 36 -8.75 -2.97 -4.46
N SER A 37 -9.01 -2.55 -5.71
CA SER A 37 -9.55 -1.21 -6.01
C SER A 37 -10.92 -1.00 -5.38
N GLY A 38 -11.22 0.26 -5.07
CA GLY A 38 -12.51 0.68 -4.52
C GLY A 38 -12.38 1.62 -3.33
N VAL A 39 -13.53 2.07 -2.83
CA VAL A 39 -13.61 2.89 -1.62
C VAL A 39 -13.79 1.99 -0.41
N TRP A 40 -12.92 2.15 0.55
CA TRP A 40 -12.85 1.33 1.75
C TRP A 40 -12.96 2.19 3.01
N GLN A 41 -13.52 1.63 4.07
CA GLN A 41 -13.59 2.29 5.36
C GLN A 41 -13.27 1.32 6.48
N VAL A 42 -12.50 1.76 7.47
CA VAL A 42 -12.18 0.95 8.66
C VAL A 42 -13.46 0.48 9.35
N THR A 43 -13.51 -0.77 9.78
CA THR A 43 -14.67 -1.36 10.47
C THR A 43 -14.79 -0.83 11.89
N LYS A 44 -13.67 -0.54 12.53
CA LYS A 44 -13.60 -0.05 13.89
C LYS A 44 -12.42 0.90 14.05
N TYR A 45 -12.72 2.12 14.43
CA TYR A 45 -11.66 3.08 14.76
C TYR A 45 -10.95 2.68 16.06
N GLN A 46 -9.64 2.61 15.98
CA GLN A 46 -8.75 2.34 17.11
C GLN A 46 -7.76 3.49 17.25
N PRO A 47 -8.06 4.47 18.15
CA PRO A 47 -7.18 5.62 18.35
C PRO A 47 -5.82 5.25 18.97
N LYS A 48 -5.74 4.04 19.54
CA LYS A 48 -4.55 3.48 20.20
C LYS A 48 -4.18 2.17 19.52
N MET A 49 -2.92 2.02 19.13
CA MET A 49 -2.41 0.74 18.60
C MET A 49 -2.34 -0.33 19.69
N PHE A 50 -2.14 0.05 20.95
CA PHE A 50 -2.13 -0.86 22.09
C PHE A 50 -3.37 -0.65 22.96
N VAL A 51 -4.32 -1.57 22.89
CA VAL A 51 -5.58 -1.53 23.67
C VAL A 51 -5.39 -2.15 25.06
N ASN A 52 -4.64 -3.26 25.13
CA ASN A 52 -4.39 -4.01 26.35
C ASN A 52 -2.88 -4.09 26.59
N GLY A 53 -2.40 -3.45 27.65
CA GLY A 53 -0.98 -3.35 27.97
C GLY A 53 -0.30 -2.15 27.34
N GLY A 54 0.90 -1.84 27.79
CA GLY A 54 1.69 -0.74 27.27
C GLY A 54 2.44 -1.16 25.99
N ALA A 55 2.74 -0.19 25.13
CA ALA A 55 3.69 -0.38 24.04
C ALA A 55 5.05 -0.81 24.61
N PRO A 56 5.78 -1.68 23.92
CA PRO A 56 7.12 -2.12 24.36
C PRO A 56 8.19 -1.06 24.13
N LEU A 57 8.01 0.11 24.73
CA LEU A 57 8.88 1.27 24.53
C LEU A 57 10.27 1.06 25.10
N THR A 58 11.28 1.62 24.45
CA THR A 58 12.61 1.86 25.02
C THR A 58 12.57 3.06 25.95
N ALA A 59 13.67 3.35 26.67
CA ALA A 59 13.78 4.56 27.47
C ALA A 59 13.64 5.85 26.64
N TRP A 60 14.12 5.85 25.39
CA TRP A 60 13.93 6.94 24.44
C TRP A 60 12.46 7.06 24.04
N GLY A 61 11.82 5.96 23.68
CA GLY A 61 10.40 5.91 23.33
C GLY A 61 9.51 6.39 24.46
N GLU A 62 9.77 5.96 25.69
CA GLU A 62 9.04 6.45 26.87
C GLU A 62 9.19 7.96 27.10
N THR A 63 10.41 8.48 26.91
CA THR A 63 10.67 9.92 27.07
C THR A 63 9.87 10.73 26.06
N LYS A 64 9.85 10.32 24.81
CA LYS A 64 9.04 10.94 23.74
C LYS A 64 7.55 10.83 24.03
N PHE A 65 7.07 9.64 24.40
CA PHE A 65 5.66 9.37 24.67
C PHE A 65 5.13 10.22 25.84
N LYS A 66 5.92 10.41 26.90
CA LYS A 66 5.55 11.26 28.06
C LYS A 66 5.35 12.75 27.71
N THR A 67 5.93 13.21 26.62
CA THR A 67 5.76 14.60 26.14
C THR A 67 4.59 14.77 25.18
N ALA A 68 4.00 13.68 24.72
CA ALA A 68 2.85 13.72 23.83
C ALA A 68 1.58 14.13 24.59
N ASN A 69 0.86 15.09 24.02
CA ASN A 69 -0.45 15.51 24.48
C ASN A 69 -1.38 15.67 23.26
N PRO A 70 -2.32 14.72 23.05
CA PRO A 70 -3.22 14.74 21.90
C PRO A 70 -4.05 16.01 21.74
N GLU A 71 -4.26 16.75 22.81
CA GLU A 71 -5.09 17.97 22.79
C GLU A 71 -4.30 19.24 22.41
N THR A 72 -2.96 19.20 22.52
CA THR A 72 -2.17 20.41 22.37
C THR A 72 -1.01 20.31 21.39
N ASN A 73 -0.42 19.12 21.20
CA ASN A 73 0.77 18.99 20.36
C ASN A 73 0.73 17.80 19.39
N ASP A 74 -0.44 17.20 19.16
CA ASP A 74 -0.59 16.26 18.03
C ASP A 74 -0.31 17.02 16.73
N PRO A 75 0.66 16.60 15.90
CA PRO A 75 0.98 17.25 14.64
C PRO A 75 -0.23 17.45 13.71
N ASN A 76 -1.23 16.56 13.78
CA ASN A 76 -2.45 16.68 13.00
C ASN A 76 -3.30 17.91 13.38
N LEU A 77 -3.16 18.44 14.61
CA LEU A 77 -3.81 19.69 15.00
C LEU A 77 -3.25 20.91 14.24
N GLY A 78 -2.04 20.79 13.73
CA GLY A 78 -1.40 21.79 12.85
C GLY A 78 -1.59 21.48 11.37
N CYS A 79 -2.50 20.59 11.02
CA CYS A 79 -2.72 20.13 9.66
C CYS A 79 -1.46 19.54 8.99
N LEU A 80 -0.51 19.05 9.79
CA LEU A 80 0.62 18.29 9.27
C LEU A 80 0.15 16.91 8.80
N PRO A 81 0.79 16.32 7.79
CA PRO A 81 0.43 14.99 7.29
C PRO A 81 0.43 13.95 8.41
N THR A 82 -0.57 13.10 8.41
CA THR A 82 -0.72 12.02 9.39
C THR A 82 0.42 11.01 9.31
N GLY A 83 0.92 10.76 8.12
CA GLY A 83 1.97 9.79 7.85
C GLY A 83 1.52 8.34 7.93
N VAL A 84 2.36 7.45 7.38
CA VAL A 84 2.18 6.00 7.45
C VAL A 84 2.91 5.48 8.70
N PRO A 85 2.36 4.51 9.44
CA PRO A 85 1.13 3.76 9.17
C PRO A 85 -0.15 4.41 9.73
N ARG A 86 -0.06 5.47 10.54
CA ARG A 86 -1.23 6.08 11.21
C ARG A 86 -2.34 6.46 10.24
N LEU A 87 -1.99 6.88 9.02
CA LEU A 87 -2.94 7.20 7.95
C LEU A 87 -3.92 6.04 7.69
N MET A 88 -3.44 4.81 7.73
CA MET A 88 -4.25 3.61 7.47
C MET A 88 -5.24 3.30 8.60
N PHE A 89 -5.15 3.97 9.75
CA PHE A 89 -6.03 3.77 10.91
C PHE A 89 -7.05 4.89 11.12
N VAL A 90 -7.03 5.92 10.28
CA VAL A 90 -7.98 7.04 10.36
C VAL A 90 -9.40 6.56 9.98
N PRO A 91 -10.46 6.96 10.71
CA PRO A 91 -11.83 6.42 10.52
C PRO A 91 -12.58 7.03 9.35
N LEU A 92 -11.90 7.64 8.42
CA LEU A 92 -12.47 8.23 7.21
C LEU A 92 -12.26 7.31 6.01
N PRO A 93 -13.06 7.41 4.95
CA PRO A 93 -12.90 6.61 3.75
C PRO A 93 -11.54 6.80 3.10
N LEU A 94 -11.06 5.74 2.48
CA LEU A 94 -9.93 5.77 1.57
C LEU A 94 -10.32 5.10 0.25
N GLU A 95 -9.78 5.59 -0.85
CA GLU A 95 -9.93 4.98 -2.16
C GLU A 95 -8.60 4.33 -2.56
N ILE A 96 -8.68 3.07 -2.98
CA ILE A 96 -7.56 2.34 -3.56
C ILE A 96 -7.72 2.29 -5.06
N VAL A 97 -6.71 2.76 -5.80
CA VAL A 97 -6.62 2.67 -7.25
C VAL A 97 -5.42 1.79 -7.60
N GLN A 98 -5.70 0.61 -8.12
CA GLN A 98 -4.67 -0.34 -8.52
C GLN A 98 -4.33 -0.20 -10.00
N THR A 99 -3.03 -0.14 -10.29
CA THR A 99 -2.49 -0.13 -11.65
C THR A 99 -1.42 -1.21 -11.79
N PRO A 100 -0.96 -1.54 -13.00
CA PRO A 100 0.11 -2.53 -13.17
C PRO A 100 1.45 -2.17 -12.51
N THR A 101 1.70 -0.89 -12.23
CA THR A 101 3.00 -0.41 -11.73
C THR A 101 2.94 0.18 -10.33
N ARG A 102 1.76 0.45 -9.81
CA ARG A 102 1.58 1.02 -8.47
C ARG A 102 0.17 0.82 -7.93
N VAL A 103 0.06 0.85 -6.63
CA VAL A 103 -1.20 1.01 -5.90
C VAL A 103 -1.20 2.41 -5.29
N VAL A 104 -2.26 3.16 -5.57
CA VAL A 104 -2.45 4.53 -5.05
C VAL A 104 -3.56 4.49 -4.02
N ILE A 105 -3.30 5.03 -2.84
CA ILE A 105 -4.29 5.15 -1.77
C ILE A 105 -4.54 6.63 -1.53
N ILE A 106 -5.77 7.06 -1.76
CA ILE A 106 -6.25 8.43 -1.57
C ILE A 106 -7.08 8.42 -0.30
N HIS A 107 -6.70 9.21 0.69
CA HIS A 107 -7.39 9.26 1.97
C HIS A 107 -8.20 10.56 2.10
N GLU A 108 -9.50 10.45 2.41
CA GLU A 108 -10.41 11.60 2.50
C GLU A 108 -9.97 12.61 3.58
N GLY A 109 -9.69 12.13 4.77
CA GLY A 109 -9.59 13.00 5.95
C GLY A 109 -8.37 13.89 6.06
N VAL A 110 -7.36 13.69 5.23
CA VAL A 110 -6.10 14.44 5.31
C VAL A 110 -5.56 14.76 3.91
N GLN A 111 -6.37 14.54 2.89
CA GLN A 111 -6.00 14.65 1.47
C GLN A 111 -4.62 14.02 1.18
N ALA A 112 -4.30 12.95 1.91
CA ALA A 112 -3.04 12.28 1.76
C ALA A 112 -3.11 11.32 0.59
N LEU A 113 -2.11 11.44 -0.26
CA LEU A 113 -1.82 10.49 -1.33
C LEU A 113 -0.69 9.59 -0.87
N ARG A 114 -0.92 8.27 -0.87
CA ARG A 114 0.13 7.28 -0.68
C ARG A 114 0.31 6.49 -1.96
N GLU A 115 1.54 6.40 -2.43
CA GLU A 115 1.91 5.57 -3.57
C GLU A 115 2.74 4.38 -3.11
N ILE A 116 2.31 3.18 -3.50
CA ILE A 116 3.06 1.93 -3.31
C ILE A 116 3.54 1.51 -4.68
N TYR A 117 4.82 1.59 -4.94
CA TYR A 117 5.40 1.27 -6.22
C TYR A 117 5.65 -0.22 -6.35
N LEU A 118 5.09 -0.84 -7.38
CA LEU A 118 5.23 -2.28 -7.60
C LEU A 118 6.51 -2.61 -8.37
N ASN A 119 7.16 -3.71 -7.95
CA ASN A 119 8.31 -4.28 -8.66
C ASN A 119 9.51 -3.31 -8.82
N ARG A 120 9.73 -2.41 -7.87
CA ARG A 120 10.96 -1.61 -7.77
C ARG A 120 11.62 -1.83 -6.40
N GLN A 121 12.83 -1.31 -6.26
CA GLN A 121 13.52 -1.19 -4.99
C GLN A 121 13.43 0.25 -4.46
N HIS A 122 13.67 0.44 -3.16
CA HIS A 122 13.84 1.76 -2.60
C HIS A 122 15.03 2.48 -3.25
N PRO A 123 14.91 3.79 -3.54
CA PRO A 123 16.06 4.59 -3.92
C PRO A 123 17.15 4.56 -2.85
N ALA A 124 18.40 4.56 -3.26
CA ALA A 124 19.54 4.59 -2.33
C ALA A 124 19.66 5.92 -1.56
N ASP A 125 19.11 7.00 -2.11
CA ASP A 125 19.14 8.36 -1.55
C ASP A 125 17.67 8.81 -1.36
N LEU A 126 17.15 8.56 -0.15
CA LEU A 126 15.78 8.88 0.23
C LEU A 126 15.75 10.14 1.09
N ASP A 127 15.04 11.16 0.64
CA ASP A 127 14.64 12.27 1.51
C ASP A 127 13.54 11.80 2.47
N PRO A 128 13.72 11.91 3.80
CA PRO A 128 12.72 11.47 4.78
C PRO A 128 11.41 12.24 4.65
N THR A 129 10.30 11.52 4.57
CA THR A 129 8.95 12.08 4.44
C THR A 129 8.02 11.59 5.55
N PHE A 130 6.81 12.15 5.65
CA PHE A 130 5.79 11.68 6.60
C PHE A 130 5.29 10.27 6.26
N SER A 131 5.20 9.93 4.99
CA SER A 131 4.67 8.64 4.53
C SER A 131 5.74 7.62 4.17
N GLY A 132 7.02 8.02 4.19
CA GLY A 132 8.12 7.20 3.71
C GLY A 132 8.06 6.95 2.20
N ASP A 133 8.90 6.04 1.74
CA ASP A 133 8.86 5.44 0.40
C ASP A 133 8.33 4.01 0.53
N SER A 134 7.25 3.70 -0.18
CA SER A 134 6.62 2.37 -0.15
C SER A 134 6.89 1.62 -1.44
N VAL A 135 7.43 0.42 -1.33
CA VAL A 135 7.56 -0.53 -2.43
C VAL A 135 6.73 -1.77 -2.14
N GLY A 136 6.17 -2.38 -3.17
CA GLY A 136 5.28 -3.51 -3.00
C GLY A 136 5.51 -4.60 -4.04
N LYS A 137 5.11 -5.81 -3.70
CA LYS A 137 5.03 -6.96 -4.58
C LYS A 137 3.82 -7.80 -4.23
N TRP A 138 3.23 -8.44 -5.23
CA TRP A 138 2.21 -9.43 -5.01
C TRP A 138 2.86 -10.78 -4.69
N GLU A 139 2.45 -11.39 -3.59
CA GLU A 139 2.75 -12.77 -3.23
C GLU A 139 1.41 -13.51 -3.13
N ASP A 140 1.11 -14.29 -4.14
CA ASP A 140 -0.19 -14.95 -4.33
C ASP A 140 -1.35 -13.93 -4.29
N ASP A 141 -2.16 -13.94 -3.24
CA ASP A 141 -3.32 -13.06 -3.04
C ASP A 141 -3.04 -11.86 -2.13
N THR A 142 -1.80 -11.68 -1.72
CA THR A 142 -1.39 -10.69 -0.73
C THR A 142 -0.42 -9.67 -1.33
N LEU A 143 -0.73 -8.40 -1.20
CA LEU A 143 0.20 -7.31 -1.48
C LEU A 143 1.11 -7.13 -0.26
N VAL A 144 2.37 -7.53 -0.41
CA VAL A 144 3.40 -7.31 0.60
C VAL A 144 4.06 -5.97 0.32
N VAL A 145 4.00 -5.08 1.30
CA VAL A 145 4.52 -3.71 1.20
C VAL A 145 5.65 -3.52 2.20
N ASP A 146 6.70 -2.89 1.74
CA ASP A 146 7.85 -2.46 2.52
C ASP A 146 7.95 -0.94 2.49
N THR A 147 8.06 -0.28 3.64
CA THR A 147 8.11 1.18 3.73
C THR A 147 9.21 1.64 4.68
N THR A 148 10.05 2.54 4.18
CA THR A 148 11.17 3.14 4.90
C THR A 148 11.33 4.62 4.54
N GLY A 149 12.33 5.33 5.09
CA GLY A 149 12.57 6.74 4.77
C GLY A 149 11.56 7.68 5.42
N PHE A 150 11.20 7.41 6.67
CA PHE A 150 10.32 8.28 7.45
C PHE A 150 11.07 9.46 8.07
N ASN A 151 10.39 10.61 8.19
CA ASN A 151 10.78 11.64 9.14
C ASN A 151 10.12 11.35 10.52
N ASP A 152 10.65 11.89 11.61
CA ASP A 152 10.12 11.65 12.98
C ASP A 152 9.13 12.74 13.43
N LYS A 153 8.38 13.36 12.50
CA LYS A 153 7.59 14.58 12.73
C LYS A 153 6.12 14.33 13.06
N THR A 154 5.69 13.09 13.16
CA THR A 154 4.32 12.74 13.55
C THR A 154 4.32 11.55 14.52
N TRP A 155 3.15 10.98 14.79
CA TRP A 155 2.96 9.87 15.71
C TRP A 155 2.42 8.64 15.00
N LEU A 156 2.61 7.45 15.58
CA LEU A 156 2.03 6.21 15.05
C LEU A 156 0.53 6.09 15.28
N ASP A 157 0.02 6.75 16.34
CA ASP A 157 -1.40 6.69 16.70
C ASP A 157 -1.90 8.04 17.24
N ALA A 158 -3.17 8.09 17.62
CA ALA A 158 -3.79 9.33 18.10
C ALA A 158 -3.47 9.67 19.56
N VAL A 159 -2.64 8.88 20.24
CA VAL A 159 -2.27 9.12 21.65
C VAL A 159 -0.78 9.43 21.86
N GLY A 160 -0.01 9.49 20.75
CA GLY A 160 1.37 9.97 20.82
C GLY A 160 2.45 8.92 20.82
N LEU A 161 2.19 7.70 20.32
CA LEU A 161 3.23 6.71 20.14
C LEU A 161 4.31 7.24 19.19
N PRO A 162 5.56 7.35 19.66
CA PRO A 162 6.64 7.91 18.86
C PRO A 162 7.22 6.90 17.89
N TYR A 163 7.91 7.40 16.89
CA TYR A 163 8.83 6.64 16.07
C TYR A 163 10.06 7.48 15.71
N SER A 164 11.09 6.85 15.20
CA SER A 164 12.31 7.52 14.73
C SER A 164 12.44 7.42 13.21
N GLU A 165 13.39 8.17 12.63
CA GLU A 165 13.73 8.07 11.21
C GLU A 165 14.22 6.66 10.79
N LYS A 166 14.51 5.78 11.77
CA LYS A 166 14.91 4.40 11.54
C LYS A 166 13.75 3.42 11.50
N MET A 167 12.52 3.94 11.59
CA MET A 167 11.35 3.10 11.52
C MET A 167 11.28 2.38 10.17
N HIS A 168 10.89 1.12 10.24
CA HIS A 168 10.56 0.27 9.12
C HIS A 168 9.14 -0.28 9.32
N VAL A 169 8.35 -0.24 8.27
CA VAL A 169 6.97 -0.75 8.29
C VAL A 169 6.80 -1.78 7.18
N SER A 170 6.36 -2.97 7.55
CA SER A 170 5.93 -3.99 6.58
C SER A 170 4.44 -4.24 6.70
N GLU A 171 3.74 -4.35 5.56
CA GLU A 171 2.31 -4.55 5.52
C GLU A 171 1.98 -5.77 4.64
N HIS A 172 0.95 -6.50 5.05
CA HIS A 172 0.37 -7.60 4.28
C HIS A 172 -1.09 -7.28 4.03
N ILE A 173 -1.36 -6.71 2.85
CA ILE A 173 -2.70 -6.27 2.45
C ILE A 173 -3.34 -7.35 1.59
N ARG A 174 -4.47 -7.88 2.02
CA ARG A 174 -5.21 -8.92 1.29
C ARG A 174 -6.70 -8.69 1.31
N ARG A 175 -7.36 -9.04 0.21
CA ARG A 175 -8.82 -9.05 0.12
C ARG A 175 -9.32 -10.41 0.60
N ALA A 176 -9.82 -10.47 1.83
CA ALA A 176 -10.23 -11.71 2.48
C ALA A 176 -11.54 -12.27 1.89
N ASP A 177 -12.43 -11.40 1.44
CA ASP A 177 -13.65 -11.67 0.71
C ASP A 177 -14.03 -10.49 -0.18
N HIS A 178 -15.18 -10.55 -0.88
CA HIS A 178 -15.64 -9.48 -1.76
C HIS A 178 -15.65 -8.10 -1.09
N ASP A 179 -16.04 -8.03 0.18
CA ASP A 179 -16.29 -6.78 0.90
C ASP A 179 -15.29 -6.50 2.04
N THR A 180 -14.28 -7.35 2.22
CA THR A 180 -13.35 -7.25 3.34
C THR A 180 -11.91 -7.17 2.87
N LEU A 181 -11.23 -6.09 3.24
CA LEU A 181 -9.79 -5.92 3.10
C LEU A 181 -9.15 -6.00 4.50
N ILE A 182 -8.06 -6.72 4.61
CA ILE A 182 -7.28 -6.86 5.85
C ILE A 182 -5.87 -6.36 5.57
N ASP A 183 -5.36 -5.57 6.50
CA ASP A 183 -3.99 -5.07 6.49
C ASP A 183 -3.32 -5.43 7.82
N ASP A 184 -2.34 -6.30 7.77
CA ASP A 184 -1.49 -6.69 8.89
C ASP A 184 -0.23 -5.83 8.84
N VAL A 185 -0.13 -4.85 9.74
CA VAL A 185 0.93 -3.84 9.78
C VAL A 185 1.94 -4.18 10.86
N THR A 186 3.17 -4.46 10.48
CA THR A 186 4.28 -4.71 11.41
C THR A 186 5.20 -3.49 11.45
N ILE A 187 5.45 -3.01 12.65
CA ILE A 187 6.32 -1.86 12.93
C ILE A 187 7.59 -2.34 13.61
N GLU A 188 8.73 -1.94 13.04
CA GLU A 188 10.06 -2.17 13.57
C GLU A 188 10.78 -0.84 13.74
N ASP A 189 11.16 -0.51 14.96
CA ASP A 189 11.98 0.67 15.28
C ASP A 189 12.74 0.41 16.57
N ALA A 190 13.96 -0.07 16.46
CA ALA A 190 14.79 -0.42 17.61
C ALA A 190 15.19 0.77 18.49
N MET A 191 15.01 2.02 18.01
CA MET A 191 15.21 3.22 18.80
C MET A 191 14.00 3.49 19.72
N ALA A 192 12.78 3.27 19.20
CA ALA A 192 11.55 3.54 19.92
C ALA A 192 11.01 2.32 20.69
N TYR A 193 11.21 1.12 20.19
CA TYR A 193 10.62 -0.11 20.71
C TYR A 193 11.65 -1.20 21.00
N THR A 194 11.44 -1.96 22.07
CA THR A 194 12.32 -3.07 22.48
C THR A 194 12.15 -4.32 21.63
N LYS A 195 11.07 -4.40 20.85
CA LYS A 195 10.76 -5.47 19.90
C LYS A 195 9.78 -5.00 18.85
N PRO A 196 9.78 -5.61 17.65
CA PRO A 196 8.72 -5.40 16.66
C PRO A 196 7.34 -5.77 17.21
N PHE A 197 6.32 -5.18 16.62
CA PHE A 197 4.93 -5.53 16.91
C PHE A 197 4.06 -5.40 15.66
N THR A 198 2.99 -6.19 15.61
CA THR A 198 2.02 -6.19 14.52
C THR A 198 0.67 -5.74 15.02
N VAL A 199 0.01 -4.89 14.25
CA VAL A 199 -1.38 -4.47 14.44
C VAL A 199 -2.16 -4.78 13.18
N GLN A 200 -3.44 -5.09 13.32
CA GLN A 200 -4.31 -5.43 12.19
C GLN A 200 -5.38 -4.36 12.01
N GLN A 201 -5.58 -3.96 10.77
CA GLN A 201 -6.70 -3.12 10.37
C GLN A 201 -7.61 -3.87 9.40
N ILE A 202 -8.93 -3.74 9.61
CA ILE A 202 -9.95 -4.36 8.78
C ILE A 202 -10.82 -3.27 8.18
N TYR A 203 -11.01 -3.33 6.87
CA TYR A 203 -11.84 -2.40 6.11
C TYR A 203 -13.02 -3.11 5.49
N LYS A 204 -14.10 -2.36 5.29
CA LYS A 204 -15.25 -2.78 4.49
C LYS A 204 -15.38 -1.94 3.24
N LEU A 205 -15.64 -2.61 2.14
CA LEU A 205 -15.94 -2.00 0.86
C LEU A 205 -17.21 -1.14 0.99
N LYS A 206 -17.19 0.03 0.35
CA LYS A 206 -18.31 0.98 0.30
C LYS A 206 -18.72 1.22 -1.15
N PRO A 207 -19.51 0.30 -1.74
CA PRO A 207 -19.93 0.45 -3.13
C PRO A 207 -20.69 1.75 -3.36
N GLY A 208 -20.33 2.49 -4.41
CA GLY A 208 -20.99 3.74 -4.77
C GLY A 208 -20.63 4.95 -3.90
N TRP A 209 -19.69 4.80 -2.95
CA TRP A 209 -19.13 5.96 -2.26
C TRP A 209 -18.05 6.61 -3.11
N GLU A 210 -17.87 7.91 -2.90
CA GLU A 210 -16.83 8.73 -3.51
C GLU A 210 -16.07 9.45 -2.40
N ILE A 211 -14.77 9.68 -2.61
CA ILE A 211 -13.94 10.48 -1.70
C ILE A 211 -14.39 11.94 -1.78
N GLN A 212 -14.64 12.54 -0.63
CA GLN A 212 -15.05 13.92 -0.52
C GLN A 212 -13.86 14.85 -0.30
N GLU A 213 -14.00 16.09 -0.71
CA GLU A 213 -13.03 17.11 -0.37
C GLU A 213 -13.01 17.38 1.14
N TYR A 214 -11.83 17.49 1.71
CA TYR A 214 -11.62 17.82 3.10
C TYR A 214 -10.52 18.88 3.23
N VAL A 215 -10.85 20.00 3.83
CA VAL A 215 -9.89 21.10 4.10
C VAL A 215 -9.61 21.14 5.60
N CYS A 216 -8.38 20.76 5.97
CA CYS A 216 -7.99 20.63 7.37
C CYS A 216 -8.12 21.96 8.12
N GLU A 217 -7.67 23.07 7.55
CA GLU A 217 -7.70 24.39 8.16
C GLU A 217 -9.11 24.87 8.48
N GLU A 218 -10.07 24.59 7.60
CA GLU A 218 -11.48 24.95 7.79
C GLU A 218 -12.15 24.11 8.87
N ASN A 219 -11.71 22.87 9.05
CA ASN A 219 -12.22 21.92 10.03
C ASN A 219 -11.45 21.96 11.35
N ASN A 220 -10.34 22.67 11.42
CA ASN A 220 -9.49 22.71 12.58
C ASN A 220 -10.02 23.69 13.63
N LYS A 221 -10.55 23.14 14.73
CA LYS A 221 -11.04 23.91 15.90
C LYS A 221 -9.98 24.16 16.96
N TYR A 222 -8.79 23.60 16.80
CA TYR A 222 -7.72 23.62 17.78
C TYR A 222 -6.56 24.48 17.28
N LYS A 223 -5.89 25.17 18.21
CA LYS A 223 -4.64 25.86 17.90
C LYS A 223 -3.49 24.90 18.22
N TYR A 224 -2.79 24.50 17.18
CA TYR A 224 -1.57 23.72 17.33
C TYR A 224 -0.50 24.53 18.08
N GLN A 225 0.08 23.95 19.13
CA GLN A 225 1.11 24.57 19.97
C GLN A 225 2.49 23.90 19.80
N GLY A 226 2.63 23.01 18.83
CA GLY A 226 3.92 22.42 18.48
C GLY A 226 4.89 23.46 17.93
N LYS A 227 6.18 23.31 18.26
CA LYS A 227 7.27 24.16 17.78
C LYS A 227 7.96 23.52 16.61
#